data_41f40a1518271f1c141a33c9571c2dd5
#
_entry.id   41f40a1518271f1c141a33c9571c2dd5
#
_cell.length_a   1.000
_cell.length_b   1.000
_cell.length_c   1.000
_cell.angle_alpha   90.00
_cell.angle_beta   90.00
_cell.angle_gamma   90.00
#
_symmetry.space_group_name_H-M   'P 1'
#
loop_
_entity.id
_entity.type
_entity.pdbx_description
1 polymer ?
#
loop_
_entity_poly.entity_id
_entity_poly.type
_entity_poly.pdbx_seq_one_letter_code
_entity_poly.pdbx_strand_id
1 'polypeptide(L)'
;MTNLETKSLNNIRHLSIRKKTASRICSTQVLYEASFLINEVDIIIEHYLENHLINVLSSLNIKNFDKDLFNSIIKGVEKNLPKLDQIISDNLSKDWSFERLSKTEISILRSAAFELCLSLIHI
;
A
#
# COMPACT_ATOMS: atom_id res chain seq x y z
N MET A 1 13.99 17.05 -29.18
CA MET A 1 13.79 15.66 -28.72
C MET A 1 13.29 14.79 -29.85
N THR A 2 13.94 13.66 -30.08
CA THR A 2 13.46 12.70 -31.06
C THR A 2 12.26 11.93 -30.54
N ASN A 3 11.45 11.34 -31.44
CA ASN A 3 10.32 10.51 -31.06
C ASN A 3 10.74 9.30 -30.20
N LEU A 4 11.95 8.78 -30.44
CA LEU A 4 12.50 7.65 -29.69
C LEU A 4 12.82 8.03 -28.24
N GLU A 5 13.37 9.21 -28.02
CA GLU A 5 13.66 9.71 -26.66
C GLU A 5 12.38 9.95 -25.86
N THR A 6 11.35 10.52 -26.50
CA THR A 6 10.06 10.74 -25.87
C THR A 6 9.38 9.43 -25.47
N LYS A 7 9.42 8.41 -26.34
CA LYS A 7 8.88 7.09 -26.05
C LYS A 7 9.63 6.41 -24.89
N SER A 8 10.96 6.52 -24.86
CA SER A 8 11.78 5.96 -23.78
C SER A 8 11.43 6.58 -22.44
N LEU A 9 11.29 7.91 -22.37
CA LEU A 9 10.90 8.63 -21.16
C LEU A 9 9.50 8.23 -20.68
N ASN A 10 8.55 8.09 -21.59
CA ASN A 10 7.20 7.66 -21.27
C ASN A 10 7.18 6.24 -20.71
N ASN A 11 7.97 5.33 -21.28
CA ASN A 11 8.09 3.97 -20.79
C ASN A 11 8.67 3.91 -19.37
N ILE A 12 9.67 4.75 -19.07
CA ILE A 12 10.26 4.85 -17.73
C ILE A 12 9.23 5.33 -16.72
N ARG A 13 8.43 6.35 -17.07
CA ARG A 13 7.34 6.84 -16.21
C ARG A 13 6.30 5.77 -15.93
N HIS A 14 5.87 5.04 -16.96
CA HIS A 14 4.90 3.95 -16.81
C HIS A 14 5.43 2.85 -15.90
N LEU A 15 6.69 2.46 -16.05
CA LEU A 15 7.32 1.46 -15.18
C LEU A 15 7.37 1.91 -13.73
N SER A 16 7.71 3.18 -13.48
CA SER A 16 7.75 3.75 -12.13
C SER A 16 6.37 3.76 -11.48
N ILE A 17 5.33 4.19 -12.21
CA ILE A 17 3.95 4.21 -11.72
C ILE A 17 3.47 2.79 -11.41
N ARG A 18 3.75 1.84 -12.29
CA ARG A 18 3.33 0.45 -12.10
C ARG A 18 4.02 -0.20 -10.91
N LYS A 19 5.30 0.07 -10.69
CA LYS A 19 6.04 -0.41 -9.51
C LYS A 19 5.42 0.12 -8.21
N LYS A 20 5.06 1.38 -8.17
CA LYS A 20 4.40 2.00 -7.01
C LYS A 20 3.01 1.41 -6.79
N THR A 21 2.25 1.21 -7.85
CA THR A 21 0.94 0.56 -7.78
C THR A 21 1.06 -0.85 -7.21
N ALA A 22 2.03 -1.62 -7.68
CA ALA A 22 2.30 -2.95 -7.15
C ALA A 22 2.64 -2.90 -5.66
N SER A 23 3.46 -1.93 -5.25
CA SER A 23 3.83 -1.75 -3.84
C SER A 23 2.63 -1.42 -2.96
N ARG A 24 1.69 -0.61 -3.45
CA ARG A 24 0.46 -0.28 -2.73
C ARG A 24 -0.46 -1.49 -2.59
N ILE A 25 -0.60 -2.28 -3.64
CA ILE A 25 -1.39 -3.51 -3.60
C ILE A 25 -0.78 -4.50 -2.60
N CYS A 26 0.52 -4.73 -2.69
CA CYS A 26 1.22 -5.67 -1.82
C CYS A 26 1.16 -5.24 -0.36
N SER A 27 1.40 -3.96 -0.07
CA SER A 27 1.35 -3.45 1.30
C SER A 27 -0.06 -3.57 1.89
N THR A 28 -1.09 -3.31 1.11
CA THR A 28 -2.48 -3.46 1.55
C THR A 28 -2.79 -4.92 1.88
N GLN A 29 -2.29 -5.86 1.10
CA GLN A 29 -2.47 -7.28 1.38
C GLN A 29 -1.77 -7.71 2.67
N VAL A 30 -0.57 -7.19 2.93
CA VAL A 30 0.14 -7.44 4.20
C VAL A 30 -0.65 -6.87 5.38
N LEU A 31 -1.15 -5.66 5.25
CA LEU A 31 -1.96 -5.02 6.31
C LEU A 31 -3.26 -5.78 6.58
N TYR A 32 -3.89 -6.30 5.52
CA TYR A 32 -5.06 -7.15 5.66
C TYR A 32 -4.72 -8.41 6.46
N GLU A 33 -3.64 -9.08 6.10
CA GLU A 33 -3.19 -10.29 6.78
C GLU A 33 -2.84 -9.99 8.25
N ALA A 34 -2.17 -8.88 8.51
CA ALA A 34 -1.82 -8.44 9.86
C ALA A 34 -3.04 -8.18 10.74
N SER A 35 -4.18 -7.82 10.14
CA SER A 35 -5.41 -7.58 10.89
C SER A 35 -6.02 -8.86 11.50
N PHE A 36 -5.64 -10.03 11.00
CA PHE A 36 -6.11 -11.32 11.49
C PHE A 36 -5.10 -12.06 12.37
N LEU A 37 -3.82 -11.74 12.25
CA LEU A 37 -2.75 -12.48 12.89
C LEU A 37 -2.19 -11.71 14.08
N ILE A 38 -1.79 -12.47 15.12
CA ILE A 38 -1.16 -11.91 16.32
C ILE A 38 0.35 -11.76 16.10
N ASN A 39 0.87 -12.32 15.02
CA ASN A 39 2.30 -12.28 14.70
C ASN A 39 2.80 -10.84 14.46
N GLU A 40 4.06 -10.61 14.76
CA GLU A 40 4.71 -9.35 14.47
C GLU A 40 4.71 -9.07 12.97
N VAL A 41 4.53 -7.80 12.61
CA VAL A 41 4.40 -7.39 11.21
C VAL A 41 5.62 -7.78 10.36
N ASP A 42 6.82 -7.80 10.96
CA ASP A 42 8.04 -8.21 10.23
C ASP A 42 7.98 -9.65 9.76
N ILE A 43 7.41 -10.54 10.59
CA ILE A 43 7.23 -11.94 10.24
C ILE A 43 6.23 -12.07 9.09
N ILE A 44 5.16 -11.30 9.14
CA ILE A 44 4.13 -11.29 8.09
C ILE A 44 4.72 -10.78 6.77
N ILE A 45 5.52 -9.72 6.81
CA ILE A 45 6.21 -9.18 5.64
C ILE A 45 7.12 -10.24 5.02
N GLU A 46 7.93 -10.89 5.82
CA GLU A 46 8.88 -11.91 5.35
C GLU A 46 8.15 -13.07 4.67
N HIS A 47 7.10 -13.57 5.31
CA HIS A 47 6.26 -14.64 4.75
C HIS A 47 5.62 -14.21 3.44
N TYR A 48 5.11 -12.97 3.36
CA TYR A 48 4.49 -12.45 2.15
C TYR A 48 5.50 -12.37 0.99
N LEU A 49 6.68 -11.84 1.25
CA LEU A 49 7.71 -11.70 0.23
C LEU A 49 8.17 -13.04 -0.32
N GLU A 50 8.21 -14.07 0.52
CA GLU A 50 8.62 -15.41 0.10
C GLU A 50 7.54 -16.18 -0.66
N ASN A 51 6.28 -16.01 -0.28
CA ASN A 51 5.21 -16.90 -0.74
C ASN A 51 4.18 -16.25 -1.67
N HIS A 52 4.02 -14.93 -1.64
CA HIS A 52 2.94 -14.25 -2.36
C HIS A 52 3.41 -13.23 -3.39
N LEU A 53 4.55 -12.59 -3.17
CA LEU A 53 5.02 -11.48 -4.00
C LEU A 53 5.16 -11.87 -5.47
N ILE A 54 5.78 -13.00 -5.76
CA ILE A 54 6.01 -13.46 -7.13
C ILE A 54 4.70 -13.61 -7.89
N ASN A 55 3.69 -14.18 -7.23
CA ASN A 55 2.38 -14.40 -7.86
C ASN A 55 1.67 -13.07 -8.16
N VAL A 56 1.75 -12.12 -7.25
CA VAL A 56 1.15 -10.79 -7.44
C VAL A 56 1.83 -10.04 -8.57
N LEU A 57 3.16 -10.01 -8.58
CA LEU A 57 3.93 -9.34 -9.65
C LEU A 57 3.66 -9.98 -11.00
N SER A 58 3.58 -11.30 -11.04
CA SER A 58 3.27 -12.04 -12.26
C SER A 58 1.87 -11.68 -12.78
N SER A 59 0.87 -11.64 -11.91
CA SER A 59 -0.50 -11.29 -12.30
C SER A 59 -0.62 -9.85 -12.80
N LEU A 60 0.23 -8.94 -12.31
CA LEU A 60 0.28 -7.55 -12.75
C LEU A 60 1.19 -7.35 -13.97
N ASN A 61 1.87 -8.41 -14.40
CA ASN A 61 2.83 -8.38 -15.51
C ASN A 61 3.96 -7.37 -15.25
N ILE A 62 4.48 -7.38 -14.03
CA ILE A 62 5.57 -6.51 -13.57
C ILE A 62 6.67 -7.39 -13.01
N LYS A 63 7.94 -7.04 -13.26
CA LYS A 63 9.08 -7.82 -12.77
C LYS A 63 9.51 -7.43 -11.36
N ASN A 64 9.22 -6.21 -10.93
CA ASN A 64 9.69 -5.69 -9.66
C ASN A 64 8.72 -4.65 -9.10
N PHE A 65 8.89 -4.29 -7.82
CA PHE A 65 8.08 -3.30 -7.13
C PHE A 65 8.98 -2.32 -6.36
N ASP A 66 8.38 -1.25 -5.85
CA ASP A 66 9.09 -0.27 -5.03
C ASP A 66 9.09 -0.75 -3.58
N LYS A 67 10.18 -1.38 -3.17
CA LYS A 67 10.31 -1.98 -1.83
C LYS A 67 10.30 -0.94 -0.72
N ASP A 68 10.87 0.23 -0.96
CA ASP A 68 10.90 1.31 0.02
C ASP A 68 9.50 1.83 0.28
N LEU A 69 8.71 2.03 -0.76
CA LEU A 69 7.31 2.44 -0.62
C LEU A 69 6.50 1.38 0.10
N PHE A 70 6.67 0.11 -0.27
CA PHE A 70 6.01 -1.02 0.38
C PHE A 70 6.26 -1.03 1.89
N ASN A 71 7.52 -0.97 2.30
CA ASN A 71 7.89 -0.95 3.71
C ASN A 71 7.40 0.31 4.43
N SER A 72 7.50 1.46 3.76
CA SER A 72 7.04 2.74 4.32
C SER A 72 5.56 2.72 4.65
N ILE A 73 4.73 2.19 3.75
CA ILE A 73 3.28 2.11 3.97
C ILE A 73 2.99 1.19 5.17
N ILE A 74 3.55 -0.01 5.19
CA ILE A 74 3.27 -0.98 6.25
C ILE A 74 3.71 -0.44 7.62
N LYS A 75 4.95 0.04 7.71
CA LYS A 75 5.48 0.56 8.97
C LYS A 75 4.78 1.83 9.40
N GLY A 76 4.47 2.70 8.44
CA GLY A 76 3.76 3.95 8.71
C GLY A 76 2.35 3.72 9.23
N VAL A 77 1.62 2.77 8.64
CA VAL A 77 0.28 2.41 9.12
C VAL A 77 0.36 1.81 10.52
N GLU A 78 1.24 0.84 10.74
CA GLU A 78 1.38 0.18 12.05
C GLU A 78 1.73 1.18 13.16
N LYS A 79 2.58 2.14 12.86
CA LYS A 79 3.01 3.15 13.82
C LYS A 79 1.92 4.16 14.16
N ASN A 80 0.96 4.39 13.27
CA ASN A 80 0.00 5.48 13.37
C ASN A 80 -1.46 4.98 13.40
N LEU A 81 -1.71 3.74 13.80
CA LEU A 81 -3.05 3.15 13.76
C LEU A 81 -4.14 4.00 14.41
N PRO A 82 -4.01 4.46 15.68
CA PRO A 82 -5.08 5.26 16.28
C PRO A 82 -5.36 6.54 15.51
N LYS A 83 -4.32 7.22 15.04
CA LYS A 83 -4.45 8.47 14.29
C LYS A 83 -5.12 8.25 12.95
N LEU A 84 -4.74 7.19 12.23
CA LEU A 84 -5.34 6.86 10.94
C LEU A 84 -6.80 6.47 11.09
N ASP A 85 -7.13 5.68 12.09
CA ASP A 85 -8.50 5.25 12.34
C ASP A 85 -9.39 6.46 12.69
N GLN A 86 -8.85 7.44 13.41
CA GLN A 86 -9.56 8.68 13.70
C GLN A 86 -9.81 9.49 12.42
N ILE A 87 -8.81 9.61 11.55
CA ILE A 87 -8.95 10.31 10.28
C ILE A 87 -10.03 9.64 9.42
N ILE A 88 -10.01 8.32 9.34
CA ILE A 88 -11.01 7.57 8.58
C ILE A 88 -12.40 7.79 9.17
N SER A 89 -12.55 7.63 10.48
CA SER A 89 -13.82 7.80 11.17
C SER A 89 -14.41 9.19 10.98
N ASP A 90 -13.58 10.23 11.08
CA ASP A 90 -14.01 11.62 10.93
C ASP A 90 -14.49 11.94 9.51
N ASN A 91 -14.07 11.19 8.52
CA ASN A 91 -14.39 11.44 7.12
C ASN A 91 -15.42 10.49 6.53
N LEU A 92 -15.97 9.57 7.33
CA LEU A 92 -17.06 8.71 6.87
C LEU A 92 -18.38 9.49 6.81
N SER A 93 -19.24 9.13 5.87
CA SER A 93 -20.57 9.71 5.78
C SER A 93 -21.43 9.29 6.98
N LYS A 94 -22.54 9.98 7.20
CA LYS A 94 -23.45 9.73 8.34
C LYS A 94 -24.00 8.31 8.37
N ASP A 95 -24.06 7.66 7.21
CA ASP A 95 -24.65 6.32 7.07
C ASP A 95 -23.63 5.20 7.32
N TRP A 96 -22.35 5.55 7.51
CA TRP A 96 -21.28 4.60 7.70
C TRP A 96 -20.59 4.82 9.04
N SER A 97 -20.34 3.73 9.76
CA SER A 97 -19.51 3.75 10.97
C SER A 97 -18.26 2.92 10.72
N PHE A 98 -17.19 3.25 11.43
CA PHE A 98 -15.92 2.54 11.31
C PHE A 98 -16.09 1.04 11.59
N GLU A 99 -16.93 0.68 12.56
CA GLU A 99 -17.17 -0.71 12.96
C GLU A 99 -17.86 -1.53 11.87
N ARG A 100 -18.50 -0.87 10.92
CA ARG A 100 -19.16 -1.55 9.80
C ARG A 100 -18.25 -1.82 8.62
N LEU A 101 -17.06 -1.25 8.62
CA LEU A 101 -16.11 -1.46 7.54
C LEU A 101 -15.54 -2.88 7.61
N SER A 102 -15.39 -3.52 6.46
CA SER A 102 -14.71 -4.79 6.36
C SER A 102 -13.21 -4.61 6.61
N LYS A 103 -12.51 -5.69 6.94
CA LYS A 103 -11.05 -5.63 7.11
C LYS A 103 -10.34 -5.25 5.82
N THR A 104 -10.87 -5.64 4.67
CA THR A 104 -10.35 -5.21 3.37
C THR A 104 -10.48 -3.70 3.19
N GLU A 105 -11.67 -3.15 3.47
CA GLU A 105 -11.92 -1.72 3.38
C GLU A 105 -11.03 -0.93 4.34
N ILE A 106 -10.92 -1.39 5.58
CA ILE A 106 -10.05 -0.75 6.58
C ILE A 106 -8.59 -0.74 6.13
N SER A 107 -8.10 -1.85 5.58
CA SER A 107 -6.71 -1.96 5.11
C SER A 107 -6.43 -0.99 3.97
N ILE A 108 -7.35 -0.87 3.01
CA ILE A 108 -7.24 0.06 1.89
C ILE A 108 -7.27 1.51 2.40
N LEU A 109 -8.22 1.82 3.28
CA LEU A 109 -8.38 3.17 3.81
C LEU A 109 -7.20 3.59 4.69
N ARG A 110 -6.66 2.69 5.50
CA ARG A 110 -5.46 2.98 6.30
C ARG A 110 -4.26 3.29 5.43
N SER A 111 -4.03 2.51 4.37
CA SER A 111 -2.95 2.75 3.42
C SER A 111 -3.11 4.10 2.74
N ALA A 112 -4.31 4.41 2.26
CA ALA A 112 -4.60 5.67 1.58
C ALA A 112 -4.47 6.85 2.53
N ALA A 113 -5.00 6.75 3.75
CA ALA A 113 -4.90 7.82 4.74
C ALA A 113 -3.44 8.10 5.12
N PHE A 114 -2.63 7.06 5.26
CA PHE A 114 -1.21 7.23 5.52
C PHE A 114 -0.52 8.00 4.40
N GLU A 115 -0.71 7.60 3.15
CA GLU A 115 -0.06 8.27 2.03
C GLU A 115 -0.54 9.71 1.86
N LEU A 116 -1.85 9.96 1.98
CA LEU A 116 -2.43 11.27 1.72
C LEU A 116 -2.24 12.26 2.87
N CYS A 117 -2.28 11.78 4.10
CA CYS A 117 -2.33 12.67 5.27
C CYS A 117 -1.03 12.73 6.06
N LEU A 118 -0.28 11.64 6.13
CA LEU A 118 0.92 11.56 6.96
C LEU A 118 2.21 11.50 6.16
N SER A 119 2.23 10.78 5.04
CA SER A 119 3.44 10.63 4.23
C SER A 119 3.87 11.95 3.60
N LEU A 120 2.94 12.79 3.19
CA LEU A 120 3.22 14.08 2.56
C LEU A 120 3.82 15.11 3.52
N ILE A 121 3.65 14.93 4.81
CA ILE A 121 4.16 15.86 5.82
C ILE A 121 5.69 15.72 5.99
N HIS A 122 6.24 14.60 5.59
CA HIS A 122 7.66 14.29 5.75
C HIS A 122 8.51 14.56 4.51
N ILE A 123 7.93 15.19 3.50
CA ILE A 123 8.66 15.55 2.28
C ILE A 123 9.34 16.91 2.40
#